data_39ea45ca81abbbeda209c68aa16c8fd5
#
_entry.id   39ea45ca81abbbeda209c68aa16c8fd5
#
_cell.length_a   1.000
_cell.length_b   1.000
_cell.length_c   1.000
_cell.angle_alpha   90.00
_cell.angle_beta   90.00
_cell.angle_gamma   90.00
#
_symmetry.space_group_name_H-M   'P 1'
#
loop_
_entity.id
_entity.type
_entity.pdbx_description
1 polymer ?
#
loop_
_entity_poly.entity_id
_entity_poly.type
_entity_poly.pdbx_seq_one_letter_code
_entity_poly.pdbx_strand_id
1 'polypeptide(L)'
;MKNKKECEIVQDLLVSYADGILNPESKKLVEEHIKDCENCQLELKHVQDDSEAKENKEQIELDYLKKIRIRAKIKSILLASAILLLIAFIIFLNNYLKINSIMNKAEKSLQSNNFYKETSEILFDNQTAVTKEYYKDGKYKSMWTVYSDNGIETSITQYADINSDKRTYIYETDKKAVIEKGDISKIKNDNIKNVPFVTSRNDLFSKIGTTFVYSIDTDTYDYSKEYYVLKNRSDNNKWEIWIDKETGLPIREITRGGAKSFFTGTDVVKEIRDTIQTYKYEFDTVTDEDVEVPDLSNYTVENKTLNMEDMIEE
;
A
#
# COMPACT_ATOMS: atom_id res chain seq x y z
N MET A 1 3.48 77.58 55.38
CA MET A 1 4.28 77.35 54.19
C MET A 1 5.42 76.42 54.60
N LYS A 2 5.45 75.18 54.15
CA LYS A 2 6.54 74.25 54.40
C LYS A 2 7.83 74.78 53.77
N ASN A 3 8.95 74.48 54.34
CA ASN A 3 10.26 75.00 53.97
C ASN A 3 10.60 74.57 52.54
N LYS A 4 10.90 75.50 51.63
CA LYS A 4 11.24 75.25 50.21
C LYS A 4 12.32 74.15 50.02
N LYS A 5 13.28 74.09 50.96
CA LYS A 5 14.33 73.05 50.98
C LYS A 5 13.82 71.66 51.25
N GLU A 6 12.74 71.46 52.04
CA GLU A 6 12.13 70.17 52.28
C GLU A 6 11.40 69.66 51.04
N CYS A 7 10.73 70.52 50.29
CA CYS A 7 10.09 70.14 49.00
C CYS A 7 11.14 69.68 48.00
N GLU A 8 12.29 70.37 47.88
CA GLU A 8 13.35 69.95 46.92
C GLU A 8 13.91 68.58 47.28
N ILE A 9 14.14 68.29 48.58
CA ILE A 9 14.62 66.96 49.04
C ILE A 9 13.57 65.85 48.71
N VAL A 10 12.31 66.16 49.01
CA VAL A 10 11.23 65.17 48.77
C VAL A 10 11.03 64.93 47.30
N GLN A 11 11.11 65.98 46.45
CA GLN A 11 10.99 65.80 44.97
C GLN A 11 12.08 64.88 44.40
N ASP A 12 13.34 65.03 44.90
CA ASP A 12 14.43 64.12 44.48
C ASP A 12 14.19 62.65 44.88
N LEU A 13 13.41 62.41 45.93
CA LEU A 13 13.09 61.07 46.43
C LEU A 13 11.82 60.45 45.80
N LEU A 14 10.96 61.27 45.14
CA LEU A 14 9.67 60.75 44.61
C LEU A 14 9.80 59.62 43.63
N VAL A 15 10.79 59.58 42.73
CA VAL A 15 11.04 58.51 41.83
C VAL A 15 11.37 57.21 42.56
N SER A 16 12.31 57.27 43.49
CA SER A 16 12.70 56.13 44.33
C SER A 16 11.59 55.65 45.26
N TYR A 17 10.71 56.58 45.67
CA TYR A 17 9.51 56.26 46.44
C TYR A 17 8.48 55.49 45.60
N ALA A 18 8.20 55.93 44.36
CA ALA A 18 7.32 55.30 43.45
C ALA A 18 7.82 53.91 43.11
N ASP A 19 9.12 53.70 42.90
CA ASP A 19 9.77 52.43 42.65
C ASP A 19 9.87 51.49 43.85
N GLY A 20 9.52 51.99 45.06
CA GLY A 20 9.51 51.18 46.28
C GLY A 20 10.91 50.86 46.86
N ILE A 21 11.96 51.56 46.42
CA ILE A 21 13.35 51.25 46.75
C ILE A 21 13.93 52.14 47.90
N LEU A 22 13.11 53.03 48.49
CA LEU A 22 13.54 53.86 49.66
C LEU A 22 13.70 53.02 50.91
N ASN A 23 14.70 53.42 51.74
CA ASN A 23 14.79 52.91 53.09
C ASN A 23 13.62 53.39 53.95
N PRO A 24 13.31 52.70 55.10
CA PRO A 24 12.11 52.98 55.88
C PRO A 24 12.05 54.44 56.43
N GLU A 25 13.18 55.02 56.71
CA GLU A 25 13.22 56.39 57.28
C GLU A 25 12.98 57.47 56.19
N SER A 26 13.61 57.32 55.02
CA SER A 26 13.36 58.17 53.86
C SER A 26 11.91 58.02 53.34
N LYS A 27 11.35 56.80 53.35
CA LYS A 27 9.95 56.58 53.04
C LYS A 27 9.01 57.32 53.96
N LYS A 28 9.26 57.29 55.28
CA LYS A 28 8.43 57.96 56.21
C LYS A 28 8.50 59.49 56.06
N LEU A 29 9.68 60.05 55.78
CA LEU A 29 9.87 61.49 55.50
C LEU A 29 9.06 61.94 54.29
N VAL A 30 9.08 61.14 53.17
CA VAL A 30 8.28 61.43 51.99
C VAL A 30 6.79 61.33 52.29
N GLU A 31 6.33 60.29 53.01
CA GLU A 31 4.92 60.07 53.36
C GLU A 31 4.36 61.16 54.27
N GLU A 32 5.16 61.68 55.23
CA GLU A 32 4.77 62.77 56.08
C GLU A 32 4.70 64.09 55.32
N HIS A 33 5.62 64.34 54.39
CA HIS A 33 5.64 65.60 53.64
C HIS A 33 4.49 65.66 52.60
N ILE A 34 4.22 64.59 51.89
CA ILE A 34 3.17 64.58 50.88
C ILE A 34 1.76 64.69 51.47
N LYS A 35 1.53 64.34 52.72
CA LYS A 35 0.24 64.57 53.43
C LYS A 35 -0.20 66.04 53.42
N ASP A 36 0.76 66.98 53.50
CA ASP A 36 0.47 68.37 53.68
C ASP A 36 0.99 69.26 52.54
N CYS A 37 1.56 68.69 51.47
CA CYS A 37 2.12 69.45 50.34
C CYS A 37 1.47 69.02 49.02
N GLU A 38 0.47 69.79 48.53
CA GLU A 38 -0.22 69.55 47.31
C GLU A 38 0.68 69.47 46.06
N ASN A 39 1.75 70.29 46.03
CA ASN A 39 2.68 70.29 44.88
C ASN A 39 3.47 68.99 44.78
N CYS A 40 3.94 68.41 45.89
CA CYS A 40 4.63 67.14 45.90
C CYS A 40 3.66 65.94 45.69
N GLN A 41 2.38 66.08 46.04
CA GLN A 41 1.34 65.11 45.68
C GLN A 41 1.12 65.04 44.18
N LEU A 42 1.01 66.18 43.49
CA LEU A 42 0.88 66.26 42.07
C LEU A 42 2.08 65.70 41.35
N GLU A 43 3.30 66.02 41.80
CA GLU A 43 4.54 65.51 41.26
C GLU A 43 4.63 63.95 41.37
N LEU A 44 4.29 63.42 42.57
CA LEU A 44 4.22 61.95 42.75
C LEU A 44 3.27 61.29 41.80
N LYS A 45 2.10 61.90 41.58
CA LYS A 45 1.12 61.36 40.62
C LYS A 45 1.67 61.34 39.20
N HIS A 46 2.36 62.39 38.79
CA HIS A 46 3.02 62.42 37.46
C HIS A 46 4.10 61.34 37.34
N VAL A 47 4.92 61.12 38.37
CA VAL A 47 5.93 60.04 38.36
C VAL A 47 5.31 58.69 38.31
N GLN A 48 4.17 58.40 38.95
CA GLN A 48 3.45 57.16 38.94
C GLN A 48 2.79 56.93 37.54
N ASP A 49 2.13 57.95 36.99
CA ASP A 49 1.50 57.87 35.66
C ASP A 49 2.54 57.59 34.56
N ASP A 50 3.73 58.20 34.64
CA ASP A 50 4.85 57.99 33.71
C ASP A 50 5.45 56.59 33.85
N SER A 51 5.54 56.03 35.07
CA SER A 51 6.04 54.66 35.26
C SER A 51 5.08 53.61 34.74
N GLU A 52 3.78 53.75 35.01
CA GLU A 52 2.73 52.86 34.47
C GLU A 52 2.67 52.91 32.93
N ALA A 53 2.85 54.12 32.34
CA ALA A 53 2.88 54.28 30.89
C ALA A 53 4.09 53.58 30.26
N LYS A 54 5.25 53.58 30.91
CA LYS A 54 6.45 52.85 30.43
C LYS A 54 6.27 51.34 30.52
N GLU A 55 5.77 50.85 31.66
CA GLU A 55 5.54 49.40 31.88
C GLU A 55 4.52 48.84 30.86
N ASN A 56 3.42 49.57 30.61
CA ASN A 56 2.45 49.21 29.59
C ASN A 56 3.06 49.16 28.19
N LYS A 57 3.96 50.06 27.86
CA LYS A 57 4.60 50.11 26.55
C LYS A 57 5.55 48.94 26.35
N GLU A 58 6.36 48.60 27.35
CA GLU A 58 7.23 47.42 27.30
C GLU A 58 6.42 46.12 27.20
N GLN A 59 5.31 46.00 27.91
CA GLN A 59 4.44 44.82 27.86
C GLN A 59 3.80 44.65 26.48
N ILE A 60 3.35 45.71 25.82
CA ILE A 60 2.83 45.71 24.45
C ILE A 60 3.92 45.28 23.45
N GLU A 61 5.15 45.77 23.61
CA GLU A 61 6.27 45.36 22.75
C GLU A 61 6.64 43.89 22.89
N LEU A 62 6.66 43.39 24.15
CA LEU A 62 6.90 41.96 24.42
C LEU A 62 5.82 41.05 23.79
N ASP A 63 4.56 41.43 23.91
CA ASP A 63 3.46 40.67 23.33
C ASP A 63 3.46 40.70 21.78
N TYR A 64 3.86 41.82 21.22
CA TYR A 64 4.04 41.94 19.78
C TYR A 64 5.17 41.02 19.28
N LEU A 65 6.32 41.01 19.98
CA LEU A 65 7.44 40.12 19.66
C LEU A 65 7.09 38.66 19.81
N LYS A 66 6.32 38.28 20.84
CA LYS A 66 5.78 36.93 21.01
C LYS A 66 4.89 36.51 19.84
N LYS A 67 3.97 37.38 19.41
CA LYS A 67 3.09 37.14 18.27
C LYS A 67 3.87 36.95 16.94
N ILE A 68 4.89 37.76 16.69
CA ILE A 68 5.76 37.60 15.52
C ILE A 68 6.48 36.25 15.56
N ARG A 69 7.07 35.89 16.71
CA ARG A 69 7.79 34.61 16.87
C ARG A 69 6.89 33.41 16.69
N ILE A 70 5.65 33.46 17.21
CA ILE A 70 4.65 32.40 17.00
C ILE A 70 4.27 32.26 15.50
N ARG A 71 4.00 33.38 14.82
CA ARG A 71 3.68 33.40 13.39
C ARG A 71 4.84 32.86 12.56
N ALA A 72 6.09 33.21 12.89
CA ALA A 72 7.25 32.67 12.18
C ALA A 72 7.40 31.15 12.39
N LYS A 73 7.18 30.63 13.61
CA LYS A 73 7.18 29.19 13.89
C LYS A 73 6.09 28.46 13.11
N ILE A 74 4.86 29.00 13.08
CA ILE A 74 3.75 28.40 12.32
C ILE A 74 4.09 28.35 10.82
N LYS A 75 4.60 29.43 10.25
CA LYS A 75 5.02 29.46 8.84
C LYS A 75 6.12 28.43 8.55
N SER A 76 7.09 28.27 9.43
CA SER A 76 8.16 27.28 9.30
C SER A 76 7.62 25.85 9.34
N ILE A 77 6.69 25.55 10.26
CA ILE A 77 6.04 24.24 10.36
C ILE A 77 5.21 23.93 9.09
N LEU A 78 4.44 24.91 8.62
CA LEU A 78 3.65 24.76 7.40
C LEU A 78 4.54 24.52 6.17
N LEU A 79 5.66 25.23 6.06
CA LEU A 79 6.62 25.02 4.97
C LEU A 79 7.24 23.61 5.04
N ALA A 80 7.68 23.19 6.22
CA ALA A 80 8.24 21.85 6.42
C ALA A 80 7.22 20.75 6.09
N SER A 81 5.97 20.91 6.52
CA SER A 81 4.90 19.95 6.19
C SER A 81 4.60 19.90 4.69
N ALA A 82 4.61 21.03 4.00
CA ALA A 82 4.42 21.10 2.55
C ALA A 82 5.55 20.38 1.79
N ILE A 83 6.80 20.54 2.24
CA ILE A 83 7.94 19.83 1.65
C ILE A 83 7.81 18.31 1.86
N LEU A 84 7.43 17.85 3.05
CA LEU A 84 7.22 16.43 3.34
C LEU A 84 6.10 15.84 2.47
N LEU A 85 4.99 16.56 2.30
CA LEU A 85 3.90 16.14 1.42
C LEU A 85 4.34 16.07 -0.05
N LEU A 86 5.16 17.00 -0.50
CA LEU A 86 5.70 16.99 -1.86
C LEU A 86 6.61 15.77 -2.09
N ILE A 87 7.49 15.45 -1.13
CA ILE A 87 8.35 14.26 -1.19
C ILE A 87 7.50 12.99 -1.23
N ALA A 88 6.51 12.87 -0.35
CA ALA A 88 5.59 11.73 -0.33
C ALA A 88 4.82 11.58 -1.65
N PHE A 89 4.38 12.70 -2.23
CA PHE A 89 3.72 12.71 -3.53
C PHE A 89 4.64 12.26 -4.68
N ILE A 90 5.90 12.69 -4.69
CA ILE A 90 6.88 12.26 -5.70
C ILE A 90 7.13 10.75 -5.61
N ILE A 91 7.28 10.21 -4.40
CA ILE A 91 7.44 8.75 -4.17
C ILE A 91 6.21 8.00 -4.65
N PHE A 92 5.01 8.48 -4.30
CA PHE A 92 3.75 7.90 -4.76
C PHE A 92 3.64 7.91 -6.29
N LEU A 93 3.92 9.06 -6.92
CA LEU A 93 3.85 9.21 -8.37
C LEU A 93 4.82 8.25 -9.09
N ASN A 94 6.05 8.12 -8.61
CA ASN A 94 7.02 7.17 -9.17
C ASN A 94 6.52 5.72 -9.10
N ASN A 95 5.98 5.30 -7.96
CA ASN A 95 5.40 3.95 -7.80
C ASN A 95 4.16 3.76 -8.69
N TYR A 96 3.30 4.76 -8.78
CA TYR A 96 2.13 4.73 -9.65
C TYR A 96 2.51 4.55 -11.13
N LEU A 97 3.52 5.28 -11.60
CA LEU A 97 4.00 5.15 -12.98
C LEU A 97 4.55 3.74 -13.27
N LYS A 98 5.25 3.14 -12.32
CA LYS A 98 5.73 1.75 -12.43
C LYS A 98 4.55 0.76 -12.49
N ILE A 99 3.59 0.85 -11.58
CA ILE A 99 2.38 0.01 -11.57
C ILE A 99 1.61 0.14 -12.89
N ASN A 100 1.38 1.37 -13.34
CA ASN A 100 0.70 1.62 -14.60
C ASN A 100 1.44 1.01 -15.79
N SER A 101 2.77 1.11 -15.82
CA SER A 101 3.60 0.49 -16.86
C SER A 101 3.49 -1.05 -16.85
N ILE A 102 3.57 -1.67 -15.66
CA ILE A 102 3.42 -3.12 -15.48
C ILE A 102 2.07 -3.59 -16.00
N MET A 103 0.98 -2.99 -15.51
CA MET A 103 -0.38 -3.39 -15.88
C MET A 103 -0.66 -3.24 -17.37
N ASN A 104 -0.22 -2.13 -17.98
CA ASN A 104 -0.41 -1.92 -19.41
C ASN A 104 0.39 -2.90 -20.26
N LYS A 105 1.61 -3.25 -19.86
CA LYS A 105 2.42 -4.26 -20.56
C LYS A 105 1.82 -5.64 -20.45
N ALA A 106 1.39 -6.04 -19.26
CA ALA A 106 0.74 -7.32 -19.02
C ALA A 106 -0.56 -7.45 -19.83
N GLU A 107 -1.42 -6.43 -19.83
CA GLU A 107 -2.62 -6.39 -20.64
C GLU A 107 -2.30 -6.57 -22.13
N LYS A 108 -1.30 -5.85 -22.64
CA LYS A 108 -0.86 -6.00 -24.03
C LYS A 108 -0.35 -7.41 -24.33
N SER A 109 0.43 -8.02 -23.43
CA SER A 109 0.94 -9.38 -23.58
C SER A 109 -0.20 -10.42 -23.60
N LEU A 110 -1.25 -10.20 -22.78
CA LEU A 110 -2.41 -11.08 -22.68
C LEU A 110 -3.47 -10.86 -23.79
N GLN A 111 -3.28 -9.89 -24.70
CA GLN A 111 -4.15 -9.70 -25.86
C GLN A 111 -3.98 -10.77 -26.92
N SER A 112 -2.87 -11.53 -26.92
CA SER A 112 -2.68 -12.64 -27.86
C SER A 112 -3.79 -13.67 -27.72
N ASN A 113 -4.29 -14.15 -28.86
CA ASN A 113 -5.24 -15.25 -28.95
C ASN A 113 -4.54 -16.62 -29.04
N ASN A 114 -3.23 -16.64 -28.92
CA ASN A 114 -2.41 -17.85 -28.93
C ASN A 114 -1.33 -17.71 -27.87
N PHE A 115 -1.46 -18.44 -26.76
CA PHE A 115 -0.45 -18.44 -25.69
C PHE A 115 -0.41 -19.76 -24.93
N TYR A 116 0.77 -20.06 -24.42
CA TYR A 116 1.06 -21.10 -23.46
C TYR A 116 1.42 -20.49 -22.12
N LYS A 117 0.89 -21.07 -21.04
CA LYS A 117 1.28 -20.72 -19.66
C LYS A 117 1.60 -22.01 -18.89
N GLU A 118 2.73 -22.03 -18.22
CA GLU A 118 3.09 -23.08 -17.28
C GLU A 118 3.23 -22.49 -15.90
N THR A 119 2.57 -23.09 -14.92
CA THR A 119 2.67 -22.76 -13.51
C THR A 119 3.22 -23.96 -12.77
N SER A 120 4.29 -23.79 -12.01
CA SER A 120 4.85 -24.83 -11.15
C SER A 120 4.79 -24.38 -9.69
N GLU A 121 4.26 -25.25 -8.83
CA GLU A 121 4.14 -25.03 -7.38
C GLU A 121 4.72 -26.21 -6.63
N ILE A 122 5.56 -25.94 -5.64
CA ILE A 122 6.06 -26.97 -4.71
C ILE A 122 4.97 -27.25 -3.68
N LEU A 123 4.46 -28.50 -3.71
CA LEU A 123 3.49 -29.02 -2.75
C LEU A 123 4.23 -29.63 -1.54
N PHE A 124 3.50 -30.44 -0.74
CA PHE A 124 4.04 -31.17 0.42
C PHE A 124 4.90 -32.36 -0.03
N ASP A 125 5.78 -32.81 0.86
CA ASP A 125 6.53 -34.06 0.74
C ASP A 125 7.30 -34.20 -0.59
N ASN A 126 8.00 -33.12 -1.02
CA ASN A 126 8.74 -33.08 -2.28
C ASN A 126 7.88 -33.25 -3.56
N GLN A 127 6.57 -33.11 -3.42
CA GLN A 127 5.69 -33.11 -4.60
C GLN A 127 5.73 -31.74 -5.28
N THR A 128 5.62 -31.77 -6.60
CA THR A 128 5.48 -30.55 -7.43
C THR A 128 4.23 -30.68 -8.28
N ALA A 129 3.32 -29.71 -8.16
CA ALA A 129 2.23 -29.56 -9.10
C ALA A 129 2.65 -28.70 -10.27
N VAL A 130 2.40 -29.16 -11.47
CA VAL A 130 2.62 -28.42 -12.71
C VAL A 130 1.29 -28.31 -13.45
N THR A 131 0.90 -27.07 -13.73
CA THR A 131 -0.26 -26.79 -14.59
C THR A 131 0.24 -26.20 -15.91
N LYS A 132 -0.10 -26.85 -17.00
CA LYS A 132 0.19 -26.39 -18.37
C LYS A 132 -1.11 -25.97 -19.03
N GLU A 133 -1.18 -24.75 -19.49
CA GLU A 133 -2.36 -24.15 -20.11
C GLU A 133 -2.04 -23.72 -21.53
N TYR A 134 -2.83 -24.17 -22.48
CA TYR A 134 -2.71 -23.87 -23.90
C TYR A 134 -4.00 -23.17 -24.34
N TYR A 135 -3.88 -22.04 -24.98
CA TYR A 135 -5.00 -21.30 -25.54
C TYR A 135 -4.75 -20.91 -26.98
N LYS A 136 -5.68 -21.22 -27.85
CA LYS A 136 -5.65 -20.82 -29.25
C LYS A 136 -7.06 -20.65 -29.82
N ASP A 137 -7.39 -19.44 -30.28
CA ASP A 137 -8.59 -19.11 -31.04
C ASP A 137 -9.92 -19.64 -30.43
N GLY A 138 -10.05 -19.53 -29.12
CA GLY A 138 -11.25 -20.00 -28.41
C GLY A 138 -11.21 -21.45 -27.96
N LYS A 139 -10.18 -22.20 -28.31
CA LYS A 139 -9.91 -23.53 -27.74
C LYS A 139 -8.93 -23.44 -26.60
N TYR A 140 -9.14 -24.24 -25.58
CA TYR A 140 -8.36 -24.26 -24.35
C TYR A 140 -8.06 -25.67 -23.90
N LYS A 141 -6.82 -25.91 -23.46
CA LYS A 141 -6.40 -27.13 -22.78
C LYS A 141 -5.66 -26.77 -21.51
N SER A 142 -6.04 -27.39 -20.40
CA SER A 142 -5.30 -27.33 -19.15
C SER A 142 -4.90 -28.72 -18.72
N MET A 143 -3.64 -28.91 -18.39
CA MET A 143 -3.10 -30.16 -17.83
C MET A 143 -2.60 -29.86 -16.44
N TRP A 144 -3.21 -30.46 -15.43
CA TRP A 144 -2.73 -30.43 -14.05
C TRP A 144 -2.08 -31.76 -13.74
N THR A 145 -0.81 -31.77 -13.33
CA THR A 145 -0.03 -32.96 -13.06
C THR A 145 0.72 -32.79 -11.74
N VAL A 146 0.62 -33.79 -10.86
CA VAL A 146 1.39 -33.87 -9.62
C VAL A 146 2.51 -34.89 -9.80
N TYR A 147 3.72 -34.44 -9.56
CA TYR A 147 4.94 -35.24 -9.56
C TYR A 147 5.41 -35.48 -8.12
N SER A 148 5.84 -36.71 -7.83
CA SER A 148 6.57 -37.08 -6.63
C SER A 148 7.91 -37.73 -6.98
N ASP A 149 8.67 -38.12 -5.97
CA ASP A 149 9.92 -38.87 -6.15
C ASP A 149 9.72 -40.20 -6.92
N ASN A 150 8.48 -40.74 -6.91
CA ASN A 150 8.13 -41.99 -7.58
C ASN A 150 7.58 -41.78 -9.02
N GLY A 151 7.53 -40.57 -9.51
CA GLY A 151 6.99 -40.20 -10.84
C GLY A 151 5.67 -39.45 -10.78
N ILE A 152 4.81 -39.65 -11.80
CA ILE A 152 3.50 -39.01 -11.87
C ILE A 152 2.52 -39.72 -10.94
N GLU A 153 1.96 -38.97 -9.97
CA GLU A 153 0.92 -39.50 -9.06
C GLU A 153 -0.47 -39.35 -9.67
N THR A 154 -0.75 -38.17 -10.25
CA THR A 154 -2.03 -37.93 -10.89
C THR A 154 -1.88 -36.91 -12.03
N SER A 155 -2.72 -37.06 -13.04
CA SER A 155 -2.79 -36.12 -14.14
C SER A 155 -4.24 -36.00 -14.63
N ILE A 156 -4.72 -34.76 -14.68
CA ILE A 156 -6.05 -34.42 -15.19
C ILE A 156 -5.86 -33.44 -16.33
N THR A 157 -6.46 -33.75 -17.48
CA THR A 157 -6.46 -32.85 -18.63
C THR A 157 -7.88 -32.38 -18.90
N GLN A 158 -8.05 -31.08 -18.99
CA GLN A 158 -9.31 -30.44 -19.37
C GLN A 158 -9.16 -29.80 -20.74
N TYR A 159 -10.12 -30.03 -21.61
CA TYR A 159 -10.29 -29.34 -22.88
C TYR A 159 -11.60 -28.55 -22.85
N ALA A 160 -11.59 -27.36 -23.38
CA ALA A 160 -12.78 -26.53 -23.55
C ALA A 160 -12.75 -25.87 -24.94
N ASP A 161 -13.87 -25.88 -25.60
CA ASP A 161 -14.06 -25.16 -26.88
C ASP A 161 -15.22 -24.16 -26.66
N ILE A 162 -14.85 -22.89 -26.63
CA ILE A 162 -15.76 -21.78 -26.38
C ILE A 162 -16.88 -21.72 -27.44
N ASN A 163 -16.61 -22.16 -28.67
CA ASN A 163 -17.54 -22.03 -29.75
C ASN A 163 -18.59 -23.18 -29.80
N SER A 164 -18.30 -24.31 -29.15
CA SER A 164 -19.16 -25.49 -29.15
C SER A 164 -19.85 -25.78 -27.82
N ASP A 165 -19.68 -24.89 -26.79
CA ASP A 165 -20.20 -25.07 -25.44
C ASP A 165 -19.94 -26.50 -24.88
N LYS A 166 -18.71 -26.98 -25.14
CA LYS A 166 -18.29 -28.33 -24.78
C LYS A 166 -17.02 -28.30 -23.94
N ARG A 167 -17.02 -29.12 -22.90
CA ARG A 167 -15.86 -29.33 -22.03
C ARG A 167 -15.58 -30.83 -21.91
N THR A 168 -14.33 -31.24 -21.96
CA THR A 168 -13.92 -32.64 -21.84
C THR A 168 -12.83 -32.74 -20.79
N TYR A 169 -13.05 -33.56 -19.78
CA TYR A 169 -12.05 -33.94 -18.78
C TYR A 169 -11.52 -35.33 -19.09
N ILE A 170 -10.21 -35.49 -19.01
CA ILE A 170 -9.53 -36.76 -19.17
C ILE A 170 -8.76 -37.09 -17.91
N TYR A 171 -9.09 -38.18 -17.27
CA TYR A 171 -8.43 -38.76 -16.12
C TYR A 171 -7.52 -39.89 -16.60
N GLU A 172 -6.24 -39.61 -16.78
CA GLU A 172 -5.29 -40.55 -17.37
C GLU A 172 -5.12 -41.82 -16.52
N THR A 173 -5.10 -41.65 -15.18
CA THR A 173 -4.94 -42.74 -14.22
C THR A 173 -6.10 -43.76 -14.33
N ASP A 174 -7.31 -43.27 -14.48
CA ASP A 174 -8.52 -44.10 -14.47
C ASP A 174 -8.98 -44.54 -15.90
N LYS A 175 -8.28 -44.02 -16.93
CA LYS A 175 -8.71 -44.18 -18.34
C LYS A 175 -10.17 -43.79 -18.54
N LYS A 176 -10.56 -42.68 -17.89
CA LYS A 176 -11.92 -42.12 -17.93
C LYS A 176 -11.94 -40.79 -18.63
N ALA A 177 -12.95 -40.54 -19.45
CA ALA A 177 -13.24 -39.25 -20.03
C ALA A 177 -14.66 -38.80 -19.69
N VAL A 178 -14.84 -37.58 -19.26
CA VAL A 178 -16.15 -36.97 -18.98
C VAL A 178 -16.37 -35.84 -19.95
N ILE A 179 -17.43 -35.95 -20.76
CA ILE A 179 -17.81 -34.92 -21.71
C ILE A 179 -19.03 -34.19 -21.19
N GLU A 180 -18.86 -32.89 -20.94
CA GLU A 180 -19.90 -32.01 -20.47
C GLU A 180 -20.36 -31.09 -21.60
N LYS A 181 -21.69 -30.93 -21.73
CA LYS A 181 -22.30 -30.01 -22.69
C LYS A 181 -23.22 -29.06 -21.94
N GLY A 182 -23.11 -27.76 -22.22
CA GLY A 182 -23.91 -26.70 -21.60
C GLY A 182 -23.21 -25.36 -21.71
N ASP A 183 -23.85 -24.30 -21.20
CA ASP A 183 -23.29 -22.95 -21.25
C ASP A 183 -22.00 -22.85 -20.44
N ILE A 184 -20.86 -22.97 -21.12
CA ILE A 184 -19.53 -22.75 -20.53
C ILE A 184 -19.05 -21.29 -20.66
N SER A 185 -19.94 -20.39 -21.09
CA SER A 185 -19.60 -18.98 -21.31
C SER A 185 -19.08 -18.27 -20.05
N LYS A 186 -19.52 -18.70 -18.87
CA LYS A 186 -19.02 -18.18 -17.58
C LYS A 186 -17.59 -18.59 -17.29
N ILE A 187 -17.13 -19.73 -17.85
CA ILE A 187 -15.74 -20.20 -17.70
C ILE A 187 -14.81 -19.46 -18.68
N LYS A 188 -15.41 -18.81 -19.66
CA LYS A 188 -14.77 -18.20 -20.83
C LYS A 188 -13.66 -17.20 -20.56
N ASN A 189 -13.77 -16.37 -19.56
CA ASN A 189 -12.91 -15.17 -19.47
C ASN A 189 -12.05 -15.10 -18.20
N ASP A 190 -12.50 -15.68 -17.10
CA ASP A 190 -11.86 -15.38 -15.81
C ASP A 190 -10.69 -16.32 -15.48
N ASN A 191 -10.72 -17.58 -15.94
CA ASN A 191 -9.70 -18.56 -15.57
C ASN A 191 -8.52 -18.64 -16.55
N ILE A 192 -8.76 -18.47 -17.85
CA ILE A 192 -7.73 -18.69 -18.89
C ILE A 192 -6.66 -17.60 -18.87
N LYS A 193 -7.07 -16.34 -18.68
CA LYS A 193 -6.16 -15.19 -18.59
C LYS A 193 -5.93 -14.75 -17.16
N ASN A 194 -6.22 -15.61 -16.17
CA ASN A 194 -5.98 -15.29 -14.78
C ASN A 194 -4.48 -15.27 -14.49
N VAL A 195 -3.94 -14.08 -14.40
CA VAL A 195 -2.56 -13.83 -14.06
C VAL A 195 -2.55 -13.09 -12.73
N PRO A 196 -1.87 -13.61 -11.71
CA PRO A 196 -1.79 -12.92 -10.42
C PRO A 196 -1.44 -11.46 -10.59
N PHE A 197 -2.11 -10.59 -9.85
CA PHE A 197 -1.89 -9.14 -9.86
C PHE A 197 -2.50 -8.37 -11.06
N VAL A 198 -2.67 -9.00 -12.25
CA VAL A 198 -3.05 -8.28 -13.48
C VAL A 198 -4.55 -8.31 -13.79
N THR A 199 -5.24 -9.31 -13.30
CA THR A 199 -6.56 -9.69 -13.85
C THR A 199 -7.75 -8.97 -13.28
N SER A 200 -7.62 -8.26 -12.17
CA SER A 200 -8.84 -7.77 -11.56
C SER A 200 -9.34 -6.44 -12.09
N ARG A 201 -8.52 -5.50 -12.49
CA ARG A 201 -8.99 -4.23 -13.07
C ARG A 201 -7.83 -3.32 -13.48
N ASN A 202 -7.72 -3.03 -14.76
CA ASN A 202 -6.76 -2.02 -15.27
C ASN A 202 -7.36 -0.59 -15.24
N ASP A 203 -8.25 -0.30 -14.30
CA ASP A 203 -8.81 1.05 -14.11
C ASP A 203 -7.95 1.92 -13.19
N LEU A 204 -8.21 3.23 -13.20
CA LEU A 204 -7.46 4.21 -12.44
C LEU A 204 -7.48 3.95 -10.93
N PHE A 205 -8.65 3.57 -10.37
CA PHE A 205 -8.79 3.36 -8.93
C PHE A 205 -8.02 2.12 -8.47
N SER A 206 -8.05 1.05 -9.26
CA SER A 206 -7.26 -0.15 -9.00
C SER A 206 -5.76 0.12 -9.04
N LYS A 207 -5.28 0.90 -9.99
CA LYS A 207 -3.86 1.31 -10.07
C LYS A 207 -3.45 2.15 -8.87
N ILE A 208 -4.28 3.09 -8.44
CA ILE A 208 -4.05 3.91 -7.24
C ILE A 208 -4.03 3.01 -6.00
N GLY A 209 -5.05 2.15 -5.82
CA GLY A 209 -5.14 1.22 -4.69
C GLY A 209 -3.92 0.30 -4.61
N THR A 210 -3.53 -0.29 -5.72
CA THR A 210 -2.33 -1.13 -5.85
C THR A 210 -1.06 -0.38 -5.45
N THR A 211 -0.94 0.90 -5.83
CA THR A 211 0.22 1.75 -5.47
C THR A 211 0.33 1.96 -3.96
N PHE A 212 -0.79 2.01 -3.24
CA PHE A 212 -0.78 2.10 -1.77
C PHE A 212 -0.47 0.76 -1.10
N VAL A 213 -0.97 -0.34 -1.65
CA VAL A 213 -0.83 -1.68 -1.06
C VAL A 213 0.57 -2.24 -1.25
N TYR A 214 1.21 -2.00 -2.40
CA TYR A 214 2.49 -2.61 -2.74
C TYR A 214 3.65 -1.62 -2.72
N SER A 215 4.80 -2.09 -2.23
CA SER A 215 6.10 -1.49 -2.53
C SER A 215 6.68 -2.14 -3.78
N ILE A 216 7.43 -1.37 -4.57
CA ILE A 216 8.06 -1.83 -5.80
C ILE A 216 9.55 -1.62 -5.70
N ASP A 217 10.27 -2.73 -5.67
CA ASP A 217 11.72 -2.78 -5.74
C ASP A 217 12.17 -3.26 -7.14
N THR A 218 13.45 -3.22 -7.39
CA THR A 218 14.08 -3.84 -8.56
C THR A 218 15.14 -4.79 -8.05
N ASP A 219 15.12 -6.04 -8.52
CA ASP A 219 16.09 -7.05 -8.13
C ASP A 219 16.40 -7.97 -9.31
N THR A 220 17.45 -8.79 -9.16
CA THR A 220 17.89 -9.78 -10.14
C THR A 220 17.70 -11.18 -9.59
N TYR A 221 17.03 -12.06 -10.35
CA TYR A 221 16.75 -13.42 -9.89
C TYR A 221 17.93 -14.39 -10.10
N ASP A 222 18.63 -14.25 -11.21
CA ASP A 222 19.70 -15.15 -11.65
C ASP A 222 20.94 -14.42 -12.17
N TYR A 223 21.13 -13.17 -11.76
CA TYR A 223 22.18 -12.24 -12.21
C TYR A 223 22.15 -11.89 -13.71
N SER A 224 21.15 -12.37 -14.46
CA SER A 224 21.06 -12.16 -15.91
C SER A 224 20.06 -11.07 -16.31
N LYS A 225 18.99 -10.89 -15.54
CA LYS A 225 17.88 -9.97 -15.87
C LYS A 225 17.33 -9.30 -14.63
N GLU A 226 16.99 -8.02 -14.75
CA GLU A 226 16.30 -7.27 -13.71
C GLU A 226 14.78 -7.44 -13.79
N TYR A 227 14.15 -7.59 -12.63
CA TYR A 227 12.72 -7.73 -12.46
C TYR A 227 12.17 -6.62 -11.55
N TYR A 228 10.88 -6.33 -11.65
CA TYR A 228 10.18 -5.64 -10.59
C TYR A 228 9.78 -6.63 -9.51
N VAL A 229 10.01 -6.27 -8.25
CA VAL A 229 9.59 -7.06 -7.09
C VAL A 229 8.55 -6.28 -6.32
N LEU A 230 7.31 -6.75 -6.35
CA LEU A 230 6.20 -6.18 -5.61
C LEU A 230 6.06 -6.92 -4.28
N LYS A 231 6.02 -6.15 -3.19
CA LYS A 231 5.84 -6.69 -1.83
C LYS A 231 4.60 -6.05 -1.21
N ASN A 232 3.73 -6.87 -0.64
CA ASN A 232 2.52 -6.39 0.02
C ASN A 232 2.85 -5.77 1.38
N ARG A 233 2.56 -4.48 1.55
CA ARG A 233 2.81 -3.74 2.80
C ARG A 233 1.86 -4.10 3.93
N SER A 234 0.65 -4.56 3.61
CA SER A 234 -0.39 -4.84 4.60
C SER A 234 -0.16 -6.13 5.38
N ASP A 235 0.64 -7.06 4.84
CA ASP A 235 0.93 -8.37 5.42
C ASP A 235 2.39 -8.52 5.90
N ASN A 236 3.06 -7.41 6.18
CA ASN A 236 4.48 -7.35 6.54
C ASN A 236 5.41 -7.98 5.47
N ASN A 237 5.08 -7.78 4.20
CA ASN A 237 5.81 -8.30 3.04
C ASN A 237 5.88 -9.85 3.00
N LYS A 238 4.88 -10.52 3.54
CA LYS A 238 4.77 -11.98 3.44
C LYS A 238 4.50 -12.44 2.02
N TRP A 239 3.77 -11.61 1.25
CA TRP A 239 3.50 -11.88 -0.15
C TRP A 239 4.43 -11.04 -1.03
N GLU A 240 5.09 -11.72 -1.98
CA GLU A 240 6.08 -11.15 -2.89
C GLU A 240 5.85 -11.70 -4.30
N ILE A 241 5.81 -10.83 -5.30
CA ILE A 241 5.67 -11.23 -6.71
C ILE A 241 6.77 -10.59 -7.56
N TRP A 242 7.43 -11.40 -8.37
CA TRP A 242 8.47 -11.01 -9.32
C TRP A 242 7.88 -10.86 -10.70
N ILE A 243 8.07 -9.71 -11.32
CA ILE A 243 7.43 -9.34 -12.58
C ILE A 243 8.50 -9.01 -13.62
N ASP A 244 8.37 -9.62 -14.77
CA ASP A 244 9.20 -9.33 -15.93
C ASP A 244 8.97 -7.91 -16.43
N LYS A 245 10.04 -7.13 -16.57
CA LYS A 245 9.97 -5.72 -16.98
C LYS A 245 9.53 -5.51 -18.42
N GLU A 246 9.69 -6.50 -19.29
CA GLU A 246 9.34 -6.39 -20.71
C GLU A 246 7.88 -6.69 -20.93
N THR A 247 7.42 -7.80 -20.38
CA THR A 247 6.04 -8.30 -20.59
C THR A 247 5.05 -7.77 -19.55
N GLY A 248 5.52 -7.37 -18.37
CA GLY A 248 4.66 -7.02 -17.23
C GLY A 248 4.04 -8.25 -16.55
N LEU A 249 4.41 -9.46 -16.95
CA LEU A 249 3.85 -10.70 -16.42
C LEU A 249 4.66 -11.22 -15.22
N PRO A 250 4.00 -11.87 -14.24
CA PRO A 250 4.68 -12.48 -13.11
C PRO A 250 5.50 -13.70 -13.59
N ILE A 251 6.69 -13.85 -13.02
CA ILE A 251 7.53 -15.03 -13.23
C ILE A 251 7.64 -15.88 -11.97
N ARG A 252 7.40 -15.29 -10.82
CA ARG A 252 7.50 -15.97 -9.53
C ARG A 252 6.65 -15.28 -8.49
N GLU A 253 5.99 -16.07 -7.67
CA GLU A 253 5.24 -15.62 -6.49
C GLU A 253 5.72 -16.37 -5.26
N ILE A 254 5.88 -15.66 -4.15
CA ILE A 254 6.30 -16.22 -2.87
C ILE A 254 5.31 -15.75 -1.82
N THR A 255 4.69 -16.69 -1.10
CA THR A 255 3.89 -16.41 0.09
C THR A 255 4.58 -17.02 1.30
N ARG A 256 5.08 -16.16 2.21
CA ARG A 256 5.84 -16.58 3.38
C ARG A 256 4.91 -16.88 4.55
N GLY A 257 5.11 -18.04 5.18
CA GLY A 257 4.33 -18.46 6.35
C GLY A 257 2.82 -18.56 6.08
N GLY A 258 2.45 -18.93 4.86
CA GLY A 258 1.07 -19.18 4.48
C GLY A 258 0.54 -20.47 5.13
N ALA A 259 -0.71 -20.44 5.62
CA ALA A 259 -1.38 -21.64 6.09
C ALA A 259 -1.98 -22.39 4.88
N LYS A 260 -1.49 -23.60 4.59
CA LYS A 260 -2.12 -24.50 3.64
C LYS A 260 -2.82 -25.63 4.36
N SER A 261 -4.02 -25.96 3.91
CA SER A 261 -4.77 -27.12 4.37
C SER A 261 -4.77 -28.17 3.26
N PHE A 262 -4.53 -29.41 3.60
CA PHE A 262 -4.58 -30.53 2.66
C PHE A 262 -5.19 -31.75 3.33
N PHE A 263 -5.70 -32.65 2.50
CA PHE A 263 -6.33 -33.87 2.95
C PHE A 263 -5.29 -35.01 2.95
N THR A 264 -5.14 -35.70 4.08
CA THR A 264 -4.43 -36.98 4.20
C THR A 264 -5.45 -38.04 4.57
N GLY A 265 -5.98 -38.74 3.58
CA GLY A 265 -7.10 -39.65 3.81
C GLY A 265 -8.36 -38.90 4.25
N THR A 266 -8.80 -39.11 5.51
CA THR A 266 -9.96 -38.44 6.13
C THR A 266 -9.59 -37.18 6.92
N ASP A 267 -8.31 -36.91 7.13
CA ASP A 267 -7.86 -35.84 8.01
C ASP A 267 -7.45 -34.57 7.21
N VAL A 268 -7.77 -33.40 7.78
CA VAL A 268 -7.31 -32.13 7.29
C VAL A 268 -6.09 -31.69 8.08
N VAL A 269 -4.94 -31.70 7.47
CA VAL A 269 -3.69 -31.20 8.05
C VAL A 269 -3.49 -29.74 7.64
N LYS A 270 -3.12 -28.90 8.60
CA LYS A 270 -2.73 -27.49 8.35
C LYS A 270 -1.24 -27.35 8.64
N GLU A 271 -0.53 -26.87 7.64
CA GLU A 271 0.90 -26.56 7.77
C GLU A 271 1.15 -25.11 7.44
N ILE A 272 2.06 -24.48 8.18
CA ILE A 272 2.52 -23.11 7.92
C ILE A 272 3.87 -23.20 7.24
N ARG A 273 3.93 -22.79 5.98
CA ARG A 273 5.19 -22.78 5.20
C ARG A 273 5.19 -21.71 4.12
N ASP A 274 6.34 -21.51 3.56
CA ASP A 274 6.49 -20.69 2.36
C ASP A 274 5.96 -21.45 1.14
N THR A 275 5.15 -20.77 0.34
CA THR A 275 4.69 -21.28 -0.96
C THR A 275 5.43 -20.54 -2.04
N ILE A 276 5.95 -21.28 -3.01
CA ILE A 276 6.64 -20.72 -4.18
C ILE A 276 5.92 -21.24 -5.42
N GLN A 277 5.45 -20.30 -6.24
CA GLN A 277 4.94 -20.58 -7.57
C GLN A 277 5.83 -19.92 -8.60
N THR A 278 6.11 -20.61 -9.70
CA THR A 278 6.83 -20.04 -10.84
C THR A 278 5.95 -20.10 -12.09
N TYR A 279 6.15 -19.13 -12.98
CA TYR A 279 5.35 -18.96 -14.18
C TYR A 279 6.25 -18.86 -15.40
N LYS A 280 5.86 -19.52 -16.48
CA LYS A 280 6.46 -19.40 -17.79
C LYS A 280 5.37 -19.08 -18.81
N TYR A 281 5.64 -18.17 -19.73
CA TYR A 281 4.72 -17.78 -20.80
C TYR A 281 5.42 -17.87 -22.15
N GLU A 282 4.70 -18.37 -23.13
CA GLU A 282 5.09 -18.36 -24.55
C GLU A 282 3.91 -17.86 -25.36
N PHE A 283 4.16 -17.03 -26.35
CA PHE A 283 3.13 -16.45 -27.21
C PHE A 283 3.33 -16.94 -28.64
N ASP A 284 2.21 -17.15 -29.34
CA ASP A 284 2.17 -17.57 -30.74
C ASP A 284 2.88 -18.92 -31.04
N THR A 285 2.97 -19.79 -30.01
CA THR A 285 3.64 -21.10 -30.10
C THR A 285 2.67 -22.28 -30.11
N VAL A 286 1.42 -22.07 -29.69
CA VAL A 286 0.43 -23.14 -29.54
C VAL A 286 -0.09 -23.56 -30.91
N THR A 287 -0.03 -24.87 -31.23
CA THR A 287 -0.54 -25.48 -32.47
C THR A 287 -2.00 -25.88 -32.29
N ASP A 288 -2.68 -26.25 -33.40
CA ASP A 288 -4.04 -26.78 -33.33
C ASP A 288 -4.08 -28.15 -32.62
N GLU A 289 -3.05 -28.96 -32.81
CA GLU A 289 -2.90 -30.27 -32.17
C GLU A 289 -2.80 -30.16 -30.64
N ASP A 290 -2.19 -29.09 -30.13
CA ASP A 290 -2.06 -28.88 -28.70
C ASP A 290 -3.40 -28.70 -27.98
N VAL A 291 -4.43 -28.16 -28.65
CA VAL A 291 -5.75 -27.84 -28.10
C VAL A 291 -6.87 -28.76 -28.59
N GLU A 292 -6.57 -29.76 -29.45
CA GLU A 292 -7.53 -30.75 -29.88
C GLU A 292 -7.71 -31.88 -28.86
N VAL A 293 -8.97 -32.30 -28.66
CA VAL A 293 -9.30 -33.47 -27.84
C VAL A 293 -8.76 -34.73 -28.53
N PRO A 294 -7.94 -35.55 -27.85
CA PRO A 294 -7.40 -36.76 -28.46
C PRO A 294 -8.47 -37.81 -28.75
N ASP A 295 -8.10 -38.87 -29.45
CA ASP A 295 -8.97 -40.02 -29.60
C ASP A 295 -9.30 -40.66 -28.25
N LEU A 296 -10.58 -40.77 -27.94
CA LEU A 296 -11.10 -41.30 -26.68
C LEU A 296 -11.47 -42.79 -26.76
N SER A 297 -11.12 -43.49 -27.85
CA SER A 297 -11.46 -44.91 -28.03
C SER A 297 -10.95 -45.84 -26.91
N ASN A 298 -9.88 -45.45 -26.24
CA ASN A 298 -9.27 -46.19 -25.13
C ASN A 298 -9.74 -45.76 -23.75
N TYR A 299 -10.78 -44.89 -23.68
CA TYR A 299 -11.30 -44.34 -22.43
C TYR A 299 -12.74 -44.79 -22.18
N THR A 300 -13.13 -44.94 -20.94
CA THR A 300 -14.52 -45.02 -20.53
C THR A 300 -15.14 -43.63 -20.62
N VAL A 301 -16.05 -43.42 -21.56
CA VAL A 301 -16.63 -42.10 -21.82
C VAL A 301 -17.95 -41.94 -21.08
N GLU A 302 -18.06 -40.92 -20.24
CA GLU A 302 -19.28 -40.47 -19.58
C GLU A 302 -19.74 -39.14 -20.20
N ASN A 303 -21.03 -39.04 -20.55
CA ASN A 303 -21.60 -37.79 -21.03
C ASN A 303 -22.50 -37.20 -19.98
N LYS A 304 -22.29 -35.90 -19.67
CA LYS A 304 -23.10 -35.12 -18.75
C LYS A 304 -23.67 -33.88 -19.43
N THR A 305 -24.89 -33.52 -19.07
CA THR A 305 -25.47 -32.23 -19.45
C THR A 305 -25.41 -31.34 -18.23
N LEU A 306 -24.77 -30.16 -18.35
CA LEU A 306 -24.71 -29.17 -17.29
C LEU A 306 -26.07 -28.47 -17.23
N ASN A 307 -26.75 -28.59 -16.10
CA ASN A 307 -27.91 -27.78 -15.79
C ASN A 307 -27.44 -26.57 -14.96
N MET A 308 -28.13 -25.42 -15.11
CA MET A 308 -27.76 -24.20 -14.39
C MET A 308 -27.77 -24.36 -12.84
N GLU A 309 -28.52 -25.31 -12.33
CA GLU A 309 -28.63 -25.59 -10.87
C GLU A 309 -27.36 -26.24 -10.31
N ASP A 310 -26.68 -27.05 -11.09
CA ASP A 310 -25.44 -27.75 -10.69
C ASP A 310 -24.22 -26.81 -10.60
N MET A 311 -24.32 -25.59 -11.17
CA MET A 311 -23.22 -24.60 -11.22
C MET A 311 -23.18 -23.64 -10.03
N ILE A 312 -24.11 -23.74 -9.07
CA ILE A 312 -24.22 -22.83 -7.91
C ILE A 312 -23.61 -23.47 -6.64
N GLU A 313 -23.30 -24.76 -6.67
CA GLU A 313 -22.76 -25.52 -5.52
C GLU A 313 -21.24 -25.79 -5.54
N GLU A 314 -20.49 -25.30 -6.51
CA GLU A 314 -19.02 -25.31 -6.53
C GLU A 314 -18.49 -23.86 -6.39
#